data_2c361f885b3cc770fd419535ca0e958b
#
_entry.id   2c361f885b3cc770fd419535ca0e958b
#
_cell.length_a   1.000
_cell.length_b   1.000
_cell.length_c   1.000
_cell.angle_alpha   90.00
_cell.angle_beta   90.00
_cell.angle_gamma   90.00
#
_symmetry.space_group_name_H-M   'P 1'
#
loop_
_entity.id
_entity.type
_entity.pdbx_description
1 polymer ?
#
loop_
_entity_poly.entity_id
_entity_poly.type
_entity_poly.pdbx_seq_one_letter_code
_entity_poly.pdbx_strand_id
1 'polypeptide(L)'
;MAGHFKNFLWKWRGVAITTPAISLVVIGLRLIGALEPVELAMLDQFFRWRSPETTDSRIVIIGIDEADVRQYAWPIDDALLAQLLDKVRQQKPRAIGLDLARDKPVGTGYSQLASLFKSTPNLVGATKIADLVSSNFAITSSNIEPPPALPAEQIGAINLPVDADGRIRRGLMALGLPDGKIATSFSLQIALLYLDG
;
A
#
# COMPACT_ATOMS: atom_id res chain seq x y z
N MET A 1 -53.16 -28.04 -19.81
CA MET A 1 -51.95 -27.25 -19.53
C MET A 1 -51.70 -27.00 -18.04
N ALA A 2 -52.70 -26.74 -17.18
CA ALA A 2 -52.49 -26.46 -15.75
C ALA A 2 -51.93 -27.62 -14.92
N GLY A 3 -52.18 -28.89 -15.27
CA GLY A 3 -51.69 -30.05 -14.53
C GLY A 3 -50.16 -30.29 -14.63
N HIS A 4 -49.59 -30.00 -15.80
CA HIS A 4 -48.13 -30.19 -16.03
C HIS A 4 -47.31 -29.11 -15.24
N PHE A 5 -47.81 -27.89 -15.15
CA PHE A 5 -47.18 -26.82 -14.39
C PHE A 5 -47.21 -27.08 -12.88
N LYS A 6 -48.34 -27.60 -12.37
CA LYS A 6 -48.51 -27.96 -10.96
C LYS A 6 -47.56 -29.10 -10.54
N ASN A 7 -47.41 -30.15 -11.40
CA ASN A 7 -46.49 -31.23 -11.19
C ASN A 7 -45.01 -30.78 -11.28
N PHE A 8 -44.69 -29.86 -12.17
CA PHE A 8 -43.35 -29.25 -12.26
C PHE A 8 -43.04 -28.48 -11.00
N LEU A 9 -43.88 -27.58 -10.52
CA LEU A 9 -43.70 -26.84 -9.28
C LEU A 9 -43.59 -27.75 -8.06
N TRP A 10 -44.38 -28.83 -8.00
CA TRP A 10 -44.29 -29.81 -6.89
C TRP A 10 -42.97 -30.57 -6.90
N LYS A 11 -42.43 -30.90 -8.07
CA LYS A 11 -41.14 -31.59 -8.23
C LYS A 11 -39.97 -30.72 -7.84
N TRP A 12 -40.05 -29.41 -8.05
CA TRP A 12 -38.99 -28.44 -7.76
C TRP A 12 -39.16 -27.68 -6.44
N ARG A 13 -40.24 -27.96 -5.69
CA ARG A 13 -40.51 -27.27 -4.41
C ARG A 13 -39.34 -27.36 -3.39
N GLY A 14 -38.66 -28.50 -3.34
CA GLY A 14 -37.49 -28.64 -2.47
C GLY A 14 -36.39 -27.67 -2.83
N VAL A 15 -36.00 -27.62 -4.10
CA VAL A 15 -34.98 -26.69 -4.61
C VAL A 15 -35.41 -25.25 -4.43
N ALA A 16 -36.67 -24.92 -4.70
CA ALA A 16 -37.21 -23.55 -4.55
C ALA A 16 -37.21 -23.04 -3.10
N ILE A 17 -37.21 -23.92 -2.10
CA ILE A 17 -37.14 -23.55 -0.70
C ILE A 17 -35.70 -23.63 -0.18
N THR A 18 -34.96 -24.70 -0.50
CA THR A 18 -33.61 -24.92 0.04
C THR A 18 -32.60 -23.93 -0.55
N THR A 19 -32.71 -23.57 -1.84
CA THR A 19 -31.78 -22.63 -2.44
C THR A 19 -31.79 -21.25 -1.78
N PRO A 20 -32.95 -20.57 -1.63
CA PRO A 20 -32.99 -19.29 -0.94
C PRO A 20 -32.59 -19.40 0.54
N ALA A 21 -32.98 -20.50 1.22
CA ALA A 21 -32.61 -20.69 2.60
C ALA A 21 -31.09 -20.82 2.80
N ILE A 22 -30.41 -21.64 1.98
CA ILE A 22 -28.95 -21.76 2.02
C ILE A 22 -28.29 -20.44 1.64
N SER A 23 -28.80 -19.75 0.60
CA SER A 23 -28.26 -18.44 0.20
C SER A 23 -28.37 -17.41 1.33
N LEU A 24 -29.49 -17.35 2.05
CA LEU A 24 -29.66 -16.47 3.20
C LEU A 24 -28.69 -16.81 4.35
N VAL A 25 -28.47 -18.10 4.62
CA VAL A 25 -27.49 -18.53 5.63
C VAL A 25 -26.07 -18.10 5.23
N VAL A 26 -25.66 -18.34 3.98
CA VAL A 26 -24.32 -17.96 3.50
C VAL A 26 -24.15 -16.44 3.53
N ILE A 27 -25.15 -15.67 3.07
CA ILE A 27 -25.14 -14.21 3.15
C ILE A 27 -25.05 -13.75 4.59
N GLY A 28 -25.84 -14.34 5.49
CA GLY A 28 -25.79 -14.03 6.92
C GLY A 28 -24.42 -14.29 7.53
N LEU A 29 -23.82 -15.45 7.26
CA LEU A 29 -22.45 -15.78 7.71
C LEU A 29 -21.41 -14.80 7.16
N ARG A 30 -21.57 -14.37 5.91
CA ARG A 30 -20.69 -13.36 5.32
C ARG A 30 -20.84 -12.00 6.00
N LEU A 31 -22.06 -11.55 6.24
CA LEU A 31 -22.33 -10.24 6.86
C LEU A 31 -21.78 -10.14 8.30
N ILE A 32 -21.75 -11.23 9.05
CA ILE A 32 -21.15 -11.29 10.40
C ILE A 32 -19.64 -11.58 10.36
N GLY A 33 -19.01 -11.67 9.18
CA GLY A 33 -17.56 -11.92 9.05
C GLY A 33 -17.13 -13.38 9.30
N ALA A 34 -18.04 -14.31 9.54
CA ALA A 34 -17.69 -15.71 9.85
C ALA A 34 -17.00 -16.46 8.69
N LEU A 35 -17.18 -15.98 7.45
CA LEU A 35 -16.54 -16.54 6.27
C LEU A 35 -15.18 -15.88 5.92
N GLU A 36 -14.82 -14.78 6.56
CA GLU A 36 -13.60 -14.02 6.28
C GLU A 36 -12.32 -14.88 6.31
N PRO A 37 -12.09 -15.75 7.31
CA PRO A 37 -10.88 -16.58 7.33
C PRO A 37 -10.78 -17.53 6.12
N VAL A 38 -11.93 -18.06 5.68
CA VAL A 38 -11.99 -18.95 4.51
C VAL A 38 -11.74 -18.17 3.21
N GLU A 39 -12.32 -16.98 3.08
CA GLU A 39 -12.12 -16.09 1.94
C GLU A 39 -10.65 -15.68 1.83
N LEU A 40 -10.01 -15.30 2.93
CA LEU A 40 -8.59 -14.95 2.97
C LEU A 40 -7.69 -16.14 2.64
N ALA A 41 -7.99 -17.33 3.14
CA ALA A 41 -7.26 -18.56 2.82
C ALA A 41 -7.36 -18.90 1.33
N MET A 42 -8.54 -18.75 0.72
CA MET A 42 -8.73 -18.94 -0.73
C MET A 42 -7.96 -17.91 -1.54
N LEU A 43 -7.96 -16.65 -1.11
CA LEU A 43 -7.18 -15.60 -1.75
C LEU A 43 -5.68 -15.92 -1.73
N ASP A 44 -5.14 -16.36 -0.58
CA ASP A 44 -3.76 -16.82 -0.46
C ASP A 44 -3.46 -17.97 -1.43
N GLN A 45 -4.41 -18.90 -1.60
CA GLN A 45 -4.25 -20.01 -2.53
C GLN A 45 -4.22 -19.54 -3.99
N PHE A 46 -5.03 -18.56 -4.37
CA PHE A 46 -4.97 -17.97 -5.72
C PHE A 46 -3.63 -17.29 -5.97
N PHE A 47 -3.07 -16.57 -4.99
CA PHE A 47 -1.72 -16.01 -5.13
C PHE A 47 -0.65 -17.09 -5.34
N ARG A 48 -0.76 -18.24 -4.65
CA ARG A 48 0.18 -19.37 -4.84
C ARG A 48 0.05 -20.04 -6.21
N TRP A 49 -1.15 -20.06 -6.77
CA TRP A 49 -1.38 -20.61 -8.11
C TRP A 49 -1.00 -19.66 -9.24
N ARG A 50 -0.81 -18.40 -8.92
CA ARG A 50 -0.36 -17.41 -9.91
C ARG A 50 1.04 -17.76 -10.39
N SER A 51 1.25 -17.76 -11.70
CA SER A 51 2.58 -17.94 -12.27
C SER A 51 3.53 -16.84 -11.78
N PRO A 52 4.79 -17.18 -11.44
CA PRO A 52 5.79 -16.15 -11.11
C PRO A 52 5.94 -15.17 -12.26
N GLU A 53 5.92 -13.89 -11.93
CA GLU A 53 6.25 -12.83 -12.89
C GLU A 53 7.77 -12.62 -12.94
N THR A 54 8.26 -12.22 -14.08
CA THR A 54 9.67 -11.83 -14.23
C THR A 54 9.92 -10.51 -13.49
N THR A 55 11.15 -10.36 -12.99
CA THR A 55 11.56 -9.09 -12.37
C THR A 55 11.43 -7.95 -13.36
N ASP A 56 10.80 -6.87 -12.96
CA ASP A 56 10.66 -5.66 -13.78
C ASP A 56 11.97 -4.87 -13.76
N SER A 57 12.66 -4.86 -14.90
CA SER A 57 13.95 -4.17 -15.05
C SER A 57 13.86 -2.63 -14.98
N ARG A 58 12.66 -2.06 -14.98
CA ARG A 58 12.43 -0.61 -14.81
C ARG A 58 12.59 -0.17 -13.36
N ILE A 59 12.51 -1.09 -12.41
CA ILE A 59 12.56 -0.81 -10.98
C ILE A 59 13.92 -1.25 -10.44
N VAL A 60 14.66 -0.31 -9.85
CA VAL A 60 15.92 -0.57 -9.15
C VAL A 60 15.72 -0.23 -7.67
N ILE A 61 15.99 -1.19 -6.81
CA ILE A 61 15.92 -1.03 -5.35
C ILE A 61 17.34 -0.84 -4.81
N ILE A 62 17.58 0.30 -4.16
CA ILE A 62 18.82 0.58 -3.44
C ILE A 62 18.51 0.37 -1.96
N GLY A 63 18.97 -0.74 -1.40
CA GLY A 63 18.76 -1.09 0.00
C GLY A 63 19.92 -0.63 0.89
N ILE A 64 19.61 -0.35 2.15
CA ILE A 64 20.60 -0.16 3.23
C ILE A 64 20.56 -1.45 4.03
N ASP A 65 21.67 -2.16 4.06
CA ASP A 65 21.78 -3.44 4.75
C ASP A 65 22.49 -3.32 6.12
N GLU A 66 22.64 -4.43 6.82
CA GLU A 66 23.29 -4.49 8.12
C GLU A 66 24.77 -4.09 8.08
N ALA A 67 25.46 -4.31 6.95
CA ALA A 67 26.85 -3.92 6.80
C ALA A 67 26.96 -2.39 6.69
N ASP A 68 26.06 -1.77 5.95
CA ASP A 68 25.96 -0.31 5.84
C ASP A 68 25.65 0.32 7.19
N VAL A 69 24.70 -0.25 7.95
CA VAL A 69 24.33 0.22 9.29
C VAL A 69 25.52 0.15 10.25
N ARG A 70 26.32 -0.91 10.18
CA ARG A 70 27.56 -1.03 10.99
C ARG A 70 28.64 -0.04 10.59
N GLN A 71 28.72 0.30 9.31
CA GLN A 71 29.74 1.21 8.78
C GLN A 71 29.38 2.69 8.98
N TYR A 72 28.12 3.05 8.76
CA TYR A 72 27.67 4.44 8.71
C TYR A 72 26.78 4.86 9.88
N ALA A 73 26.48 3.94 10.79
CA ALA A 73 25.49 4.08 11.85
C ALA A 73 24.04 4.25 11.33
N TRP A 74 23.08 4.15 12.24
CA TRP A 74 21.67 4.34 11.95
C TRP A 74 21.01 5.26 12.99
N PRO A 75 20.19 6.22 12.60
CA PRO A 75 19.87 6.60 11.20
C PRO A 75 21.04 7.27 10.49
N ILE A 76 21.17 7.07 9.17
CA ILE A 76 22.26 7.65 8.39
C ILE A 76 22.21 9.18 8.41
N ASP A 77 23.37 9.81 8.41
CA ASP A 77 23.55 11.27 8.42
C ASP A 77 22.96 11.92 7.14
N ASP A 78 22.38 13.11 7.26
CA ASP A 78 21.78 13.84 6.14
C ASP A 78 22.80 14.20 5.06
N ALA A 79 24.07 14.42 5.42
CA ALA A 79 25.13 14.66 4.44
C ALA A 79 25.40 13.42 3.58
N LEU A 80 25.41 12.22 4.18
CA LEU A 80 25.57 10.98 3.45
C LEU A 80 24.36 10.68 2.57
N LEU A 81 23.15 10.90 3.09
CA LEU A 81 21.92 10.74 2.32
C LEU A 81 21.89 11.69 1.12
N ALA A 82 22.30 12.96 1.29
CA ALA A 82 22.40 13.91 0.21
C ALA A 82 23.39 13.46 -0.88
N GLN A 83 24.54 12.93 -0.50
CA GLN A 83 25.51 12.39 -1.45
C GLN A 83 24.95 11.18 -2.22
N LEU A 84 24.27 10.27 -1.52
CA LEU A 84 23.63 9.11 -2.14
C LEU A 84 22.57 9.53 -3.17
N LEU A 85 21.68 10.41 -2.77
CA LEU A 85 20.61 10.91 -3.64
C LEU A 85 21.16 11.70 -4.84
N ASP A 86 22.24 12.46 -4.67
CA ASP A 86 22.90 13.13 -5.79
C ASP A 86 23.49 12.14 -6.79
N LYS A 87 24.12 11.05 -6.32
CA LYS A 87 24.60 9.96 -7.20
C LYS A 87 23.45 9.27 -7.94
N VAL A 88 22.31 9.03 -7.27
CA VAL A 88 21.12 8.46 -7.89
C VAL A 88 20.58 9.40 -8.96
N ARG A 89 20.48 10.70 -8.67
CA ARG A 89 20.01 11.72 -9.61
C ARG A 89 20.87 11.81 -10.85
N GLN A 90 22.20 11.66 -10.72
CA GLN A 90 23.14 11.64 -11.83
C GLN A 90 22.87 10.50 -12.83
N GLN A 91 22.23 9.41 -12.40
CA GLN A 91 21.80 8.31 -13.29
C GLN A 91 20.52 8.64 -14.08
N LYS A 92 19.92 9.81 -13.85
CA LYS A 92 18.74 10.34 -14.56
C LYS A 92 17.54 9.38 -14.53
N PRO A 93 17.16 8.83 -13.36
CA PRO A 93 15.94 8.04 -13.26
C PRO A 93 14.71 8.91 -13.55
N ARG A 94 13.65 8.31 -14.08
CA ARG A 94 12.38 9.02 -14.33
C ARG A 94 11.68 9.41 -13.03
N ALA A 95 11.76 8.57 -11.99
CA ALA A 95 11.25 8.84 -10.66
C ALA A 95 12.17 8.26 -9.59
N ILE A 96 12.23 8.90 -8.42
CA ILE A 96 12.99 8.47 -7.25
C ILE A 96 12.01 8.34 -6.08
N GLY A 97 11.97 7.19 -5.44
CA GLY A 97 11.24 6.99 -4.19
C GLY A 97 12.21 6.92 -3.00
N LEU A 98 12.03 7.79 -2.02
CA LEU A 98 12.77 7.78 -0.77
C LEU A 98 11.89 7.21 0.35
N ASP A 99 12.02 5.91 0.62
CA ASP A 99 11.31 5.22 1.71
C ASP A 99 12.14 5.26 3.01
N LEU A 100 12.41 6.46 3.48
CA LEU A 100 13.09 6.72 4.73
C LEU A 100 12.35 7.81 5.52
N ALA A 101 12.14 7.59 6.81
CA ALA A 101 11.65 8.61 7.72
C ALA A 101 12.66 9.76 7.83
N ARG A 102 12.27 10.98 7.47
CA ARG A 102 13.10 12.19 7.53
C ARG A 102 12.27 13.40 7.98
N ASP A 103 11.49 13.20 9.02
CA ASP A 103 10.70 14.23 9.68
C ASP A 103 11.56 15.29 10.40
N LYS A 104 12.81 14.94 10.70
CA LYS A 104 13.78 15.79 11.43
C LYS A 104 15.17 15.67 10.82
N PRO A 105 16.01 16.70 11.00
CA PRO A 105 17.42 16.63 10.67
C PRO A 105 18.14 15.51 11.44
N VAL A 106 19.04 14.81 10.76
CA VAL A 106 19.87 13.74 11.35
C VAL A 106 21.34 14.05 11.09
N GLY A 107 22.11 14.21 12.14
CA GLY A 107 23.54 14.51 12.05
C GLY A 107 23.81 15.85 11.36
N THR A 108 24.69 15.84 10.38
CA THR A 108 25.12 17.03 9.62
C THR A 108 24.55 17.03 8.20
N GLY A 109 24.59 18.19 7.51
CA GLY A 109 24.26 18.27 6.07
C GLY A 109 22.80 18.50 5.74
N TYR A 110 21.93 18.79 6.70
CA TYR A 110 20.51 19.04 6.43
C TYR A 110 20.26 20.12 5.36
N SER A 111 21.04 21.20 5.35
CA SER A 111 20.90 22.26 4.34
C SER A 111 21.17 21.76 2.91
N GLN A 112 22.13 20.84 2.76
CA GLN A 112 22.43 20.21 1.47
C GLN A 112 21.28 19.29 1.06
N LEU A 113 20.80 18.43 1.96
CA LEU A 113 19.67 17.54 1.72
C LEU A 113 18.40 18.32 1.36
N ALA A 114 18.10 19.39 2.09
CA ALA A 114 16.95 20.25 1.85
C ALA A 114 17.03 20.96 0.47
N SER A 115 18.23 21.40 0.09
CA SER A 115 18.44 21.99 -1.25
C SER A 115 18.24 20.95 -2.36
N LEU A 116 18.71 19.73 -2.14
CA LEU A 116 18.55 18.63 -3.08
C LEU A 116 17.08 18.24 -3.24
N PHE A 117 16.33 18.15 -2.16
CA PHE A 117 14.88 17.91 -2.19
C PHE A 117 14.16 18.93 -3.06
N LYS A 118 14.43 20.21 -2.87
CA LYS A 118 13.83 21.31 -3.65
C LYS A 118 14.23 21.30 -5.13
N SER A 119 15.42 20.80 -5.44
CA SER A 119 15.96 20.78 -6.83
C SER A 119 15.69 19.47 -7.57
N THR A 120 14.96 18.52 -6.95
CA THR A 120 14.69 17.20 -7.54
C THR A 120 13.18 16.97 -7.67
N PRO A 121 12.51 17.50 -8.71
CA PRO A 121 11.05 17.45 -8.84
C PRO A 121 10.49 16.04 -9.02
N ASN A 122 11.30 15.10 -9.47
CA ASN A 122 10.92 13.69 -9.65
C ASN A 122 11.22 12.80 -8.44
N LEU A 123 11.40 13.39 -7.24
CA LEU A 123 11.61 12.65 -5.99
C LEU A 123 10.32 12.65 -5.16
N VAL A 124 9.95 11.47 -4.64
CA VAL A 124 8.84 11.27 -3.69
C VAL A 124 9.41 10.86 -2.35
N GLY A 125 9.02 11.56 -1.29
CA GLY A 125 9.30 11.19 0.10
C GLY A 125 8.15 10.44 0.75
N ALA A 126 8.48 9.56 1.67
CA ALA A 126 7.52 8.76 2.41
C ALA A 126 6.91 9.54 3.59
N THR A 127 5.62 9.36 3.81
CA THR A 127 4.90 9.73 5.02
C THR A 127 4.06 8.57 5.52
N LYS A 128 3.83 8.48 6.83
CA LYS A 128 2.90 7.51 7.39
C LYS A 128 1.86 8.26 8.22
N ILE A 129 0.60 8.02 7.92
CA ILE A 129 -0.53 8.70 8.53
C ILE A 129 -1.08 7.78 9.64
N ALA A 130 -1.08 8.29 10.89
CA ALA A 130 -1.64 7.59 12.04
C ALA A 130 -3.18 7.61 12.01
N ASP A 131 -3.77 6.70 12.77
CA ASP A 131 -5.20 6.68 13.16
C ASP A 131 -6.23 6.68 12.02
N LEU A 132 -5.85 6.25 10.83
CA LEU A 132 -6.80 5.97 9.77
C LEU A 132 -7.48 4.63 10.06
N VAL A 133 -8.50 4.67 10.94
CA VAL A 133 -9.39 3.53 11.16
C VAL A 133 -10.39 3.50 10.00
N SER A 134 -10.11 2.71 8.99
CA SER A 134 -11.17 2.23 8.09
C SER A 134 -11.90 1.10 8.81
N SER A 135 -13.22 1.04 8.66
CA SER A 135 -14.08 0.01 9.26
C SER A 135 -13.68 -1.44 8.96
N ASN A 136 -12.72 -1.64 8.05
CA ASN A 136 -12.26 -2.95 7.58
C ASN A 136 -10.74 -3.17 7.70
N PHE A 137 -9.95 -2.21 8.21
CA PHE A 137 -8.50 -2.34 8.28
C PHE A 137 -7.96 -1.70 9.56
N ALA A 138 -7.14 -2.43 10.29
CA ALA A 138 -6.29 -1.87 11.33
C ALA A 138 -5.06 -1.23 10.67
N ILE A 139 -4.93 0.10 10.72
CA ILE A 139 -3.72 0.80 10.32
C ILE A 139 -2.99 1.16 11.60
N THR A 140 -1.82 0.60 11.77
CA THR A 140 -1.00 0.78 12.97
C THR A 140 -0.53 2.22 13.17
N SER A 141 -0.53 2.62 14.36
CA SER A 141 -0.62 3.90 15.01
C SER A 141 0.67 4.70 15.21
N SER A 142 1.60 4.76 14.27
CA SER A 142 2.68 5.75 14.37
C SER A 142 2.63 6.72 13.19
N ASN A 143 2.51 8.00 13.51
CA ASN A 143 2.66 9.05 12.50
C ASN A 143 4.13 9.22 12.15
N ILE A 144 4.44 9.32 10.87
CA ILE A 144 5.76 9.72 10.37
C ILE A 144 5.50 10.93 9.49
N GLU A 145 5.90 12.09 9.98
CA GLU A 145 5.78 13.32 9.21
C GLU A 145 6.67 13.25 7.96
N PRO A 146 6.24 13.87 6.86
CA PRO A 146 7.04 13.93 5.66
C PRO A 146 8.29 14.81 5.86
N PRO A 147 9.32 14.64 5.00
CA PRO A 147 10.47 15.53 5.02
C PRO A 147 10.05 17.00 4.84
N PRO A 148 10.39 17.91 5.80
CA PRO A 148 9.86 19.30 5.80
C PRO A 148 10.25 20.14 4.57
N ALA A 149 11.32 19.74 3.89
CA ALA A 149 11.81 20.45 2.71
C ALA A 149 11.19 19.98 1.39
N LEU A 150 10.42 18.88 1.40
CA LEU A 150 9.74 18.39 0.20
C LEU A 150 8.42 19.14 -0.03
N PRO A 151 8.09 19.51 -1.27
CA PRO A 151 6.77 19.98 -1.64
C PRO A 151 5.67 18.93 -1.35
N ALA A 152 4.46 19.39 -1.05
CA ALA A 152 3.35 18.51 -0.68
C ALA A 152 2.99 17.49 -1.80
N GLU A 153 3.15 17.90 -3.05
CA GLU A 153 2.92 17.07 -4.23
C GLU A 153 3.98 15.97 -4.43
N GLN A 154 5.08 16.04 -3.71
CA GLN A 154 6.16 15.05 -3.72
C GLN A 154 6.10 14.10 -2.51
N ILE A 155 4.96 14.04 -1.82
CA ILE A 155 4.79 13.22 -0.61
C ILE A 155 3.82 12.09 -0.92
N GLY A 156 4.19 10.86 -0.55
CA GLY A 156 3.36 9.68 -0.70
C GLY A 156 3.20 8.89 0.59
N ALA A 157 1.97 8.42 0.86
CA ALA A 157 1.66 7.64 2.05
C ALA A 157 2.11 6.19 1.92
N ILE A 158 2.89 5.69 2.89
CA ILE A 158 3.37 4.30 2.95
C ILE A 158 2.44 3.37 3.73
N ASN A 159 1.24 3.84 4.06
CA ASN A 159 0.25 3.03 4.76
C ASN A 159 -0.14 1.81 3.93
N LEU A 160 -0.20 0.64 4.59
CA LEU A 160 -0.66 -0.61 4.00
C LEU A 160 -1.81 -1.18 4.84
N PRO A 161 -2.88 -1.67 4.20
CA PRO A 161 -3.96 -2.32 4.91
C PRO A 161 -3.52 -3.69 5.41
N VAL A 162 -3.75 -3.94 6.69
CA VAL A 162 -3.48 -5.22 7.34
C VAL A 162 -4.81 -5.93 7.55
N ASP A 163 -4.93 -7.15 7.04
CA ASP A 163 -6.12 -7.98 7.24
C ASP A 163 -6.22 -8.48 8.70
N ALA A 164 -7.38 -9.00 9.09
CA ALA A 164 -7.65 -9.46 10.46
C ALA A 164 -6.65 -10.52 10.98
N ASP A 165 -6.01 -11.27 10.07
CA ASP A 165 -4.97 -12.25 10.39
C ASP A 165 -3.54 -11.69 10.44
N GLY A 166 -3.39 -10.36 10.37
CA GLY A 166 -2.09 -9.67 10.42
C GLY A 166 -1.30 -9.66 9.11
N ARG A 167 -1.88 -10.13 8.00
CA ARG A 167 -1.21 -10.17 6.69
C ARG A 167 -1.61 -8.99 5.81
N ILE A 168 -0.68 -8.59 4.94
CA ILE A 168 -0.90 -7.56 3.92
C ILE A 168 -1.13 -8.26 2.59
N ARG A 169 -2.32 -8.05 1.99
CA ARG A 169 -2.70 -8.65 0.70
C ARG A 169 -3.10 -7.61 -0.33
N ARG A 170 -3.18 -6.36 0.07
CA ARG A 170 -3.69 -5.26 -0.76
C ARG A 170 -2.77 -4.06 -0.67
N GLY A 171 -2.55 -3.39 -1.79
CA GLY A 171 -1.96 -2.06 -1.83
C GLY A 171 -3.04 -1.00 -1.80
N LEU A 172 -2.75 0.13 -1.14
CA LEU A 172 -3.60 1.31 -1.23
C LEU A 172 -3.14 2.17 -2.41
N MET A 173 -4.10 2.69 -3.17
CA MET A 173 -3.85 3.73 -4.17
C MET A 173 -3.94 5.11 -3.55
N ALA A 174 -4.93 5.31 -2.67
CA ALA A 174 -5.19 6.57 -2.00
C ALA A 174 -5.89 6.34 -0.66
N LEU A 175 -5.79 7.32 0.23
CA LEU A 175 -6.36 7.34 1.57
C LEU A 175 -7.23 8.59 1.73
N GLY A 176 -8.47 8.43 2.15
CA GLY A 176 -9.29 9.55 2.60
C GLY A 176 -8.84 10.02 3.99
N LEU A 177 -8.60 11.30 4.13
CA LEU A 177 -8.21 11.93 5.40
C LEU A 177 -9.43 12.47 6.15
N PRO A 178 -9.37 12.63 7.49
CA PRO A 178 -10.48 13.17 8.27
C PRO A 178 -10.89 14.59 7.87
N ASP A 179 -9.98 15.37 7.29
CA ASP A 179 -10.23 16.73 6.78
C ASP A 179 -10.87 16.76 5.38
N GLY A 180 -11.24 15.59 4.83
CA GLY A 180 -11.83 15.43 3.50
C GLY A 180 -10.84 15.44 2.34
N LYS A 181 -9.56 15.60 2.60
CA LYS A 181 -8.51 15.48 1.58
C LYS A 181 -8.22 14.01 1.25
N ILE A 182 -7.51 13.82 0.14
CA ILE A 182 -7.04 12.51 -0.30
C ILE A 182 -5.52 12.52 -0.28
N ALA A 183 -4.93 11.59 0.46
CA ALA A 183 -3.50 11.31 0.40
C ALA A 183 -3.23 10.22 -0.63
N THR A 184 -2.35 10.49 -1.58
CA THR A 184 -1.90 9.51 -2.58
C THR A 184 -0.90 8.55 -1.94
N SER A 185 -0.96 7.26 -2.30
CA SER A 185 0.04 6.31 -1.82
C SER A 185 1.41 6.58 -2.44
N PHE A 186 2.46 6.20 -1.72
CA PHE A 186 3.85 6.34 -2.17
C PHE A 186 4.10 5.68 -3.53
N SER A 187 3.61 4.46 -3.71
CA SER A 187 3.75 3.72 -4.96
C SER A 187 2.99 4.38 -6.12
N LEU A 188 1.76 4.88 -5.88
CA LEU A 188 1.01 5.58 -6.92
C LEU A 188 1.68 6.89 -7.30
N GLN A 189 2.19 7.65 -6.32
CA GLN A 189 2.89 8.91 -6.58
C GLN A 189 4.13 8.71 -7.45
N ILE A 190 4.94 7.67 -7.16
CA ILE A 190 6.08 7.30 -8.00
C ILE A 190 5.64 6.90 -9.41
N ALA A 191 4.55 6.11 -9.52
CA ALA A 191 4.04 5.69 -10.82
C ALA A 191 3.54 6.87 -11.67
N LEU A 192 2.86 7.84 -11.06
CA LEU A 192 2.43 9.07 -11.74
C LEU A 192 3.63 9.86 -12.26
N LEU A 193 4.64 10.10 -11.43
CA LEU A 193 5.87 10.77 -11.87
C LEU A 193 6.60 10.02 -12.98
N TYR A 194 6.59 8.68 -12.92
CA TYR A 194 7.18 7.87 -13.99
C TYR A 194 6.44 8.00 -15.32
N LEU A 195 5.13 8.19 -15.30
CA LEU A 195 4.30 8.31 -16.50
C LEU A 195 4.36 9.73 -17.11
N ASP A 196 4.53 10.76 -16.27
CA ASP A 196 4.58 12.16 -16.69
C ASP A 196 5.95 12.58 -17.26
N GLY A 197 7.02 11.87 -16.95
CA GLY A 197 8.39 12.09 -17.43
C GLY A 197 8.74 11.15 -18.58
#